data_76aac9a0966c53ec717642959151be76
#
_entry.id   76aac9a0966c53ec717642959151be76
#
_cell.length_a   1.000
_cell.length_b   1.000
_cell.length_c   1.000
_cell.angle_alpha   90.00
_cell.angle_beta   90.00
_cell.angle_gamma   90.00
#
_symmetry.space_group_name_H-M   'P 1'
#
loop_
_entity.id
_entity.type
_entity.pdbx_description
1 polymer ?
#
loop_
_entity_poly.entity_id
_entity_poly.type
_entity_poly.pdbx_seq_one_letter_code
_entity_poly.pdbx_strand_id
1 'polypeptide(L)'
;RQRQMCIRDSGHCDIMIATAVEIVEQMIDEGKVLAAATPGYGGVAEALFKMCVGNHVGLSLSRDINLDDLFKPCYGAVILELLDASAGEFLGSTTVDYVINVNGENIDLQHLQDVWEAKLQPVFPYLKAGEEVKSLEYKVNCFQRVAPAVRLATPRVIIPVFPGTNCEYDTARAFRRAGGDPHILVLKNLTPADVAASCEALVKEIDQSQILMLPGGFSGGDEPDGSAKFIAAFFRNPAVADAVNRLLNQRDGLALGICNGFQALIKLGLVPYGEIRPITENDPTLTFNTIHRHQSMLVRTRVASNKSPWLSECNVDDEHLIAISHGEGRFVCNDGLLQQLINNGQVATQYVDLNCVPTMDMRYNPNGSVLAIEGITSPDGRVFGKMGHSERSGDSLYKNVTGDKYQPIFEGGVNYFKL
;
A
#
# COMPACT_ATOMS: atom_id res chain seq x y z
N ARG A 1 -9.67 26.30 -1.10
CA ARG A 1 -10.14 26.83 0.20
C ARG A 1 -8.89 27.14 1.03
N GLN A 2 -8.78 28.37 1.58
CA GLN A 2 -7.73 28.71 2.54
C GLN A 2 -7.96 27.93 3.83
N ARG A 3 -6.92 27.26 4.31
CA ARG A 3 -6.92 26.50 5.57
C ARG A 3 -6.01 27.23 6.55
N GLN A 4 -6.29 27.14 7.84
CA GLN A 4 -5.60 27.90 8.86
C GLN A 4 -4.73 27.01 9.72
N MET A 5 -3.54 27.47 10.08
CA MET A 5 -2.64 26.79 11.00
C MET A 5 -2.62 27.52 12.35
N CYS A 6 -2.77 26.80 13.42
CA CYS A 6 -2.82 27.32 14.78
C CYS A 6 -1.91 26.53 15.71
N ILE A 7 -1.31 27.19 16.68
CA ILE A 7 -0.53 26.56 17.74
C ILE A 7 -1.19 26.79 19.09
N ARG A 8 -1.10 25.81 19.98
CA ARG A 8 -1.41 25.98 21.38
C ARG A 8 -0.15 25.75 22.21
N ASP A 9 0.32 26.78 22.93
CA ASP A 9 1.44 26.67 23.84
C ASP A 9 0.93 26.09 25.17
N SER A 10 1.46 24.92 25.54
CA SER A 10 1.15 24.23 26.80
C SER A 10 2.33 24.25 27.77
N GLY A 11 3.30 25.09 27.53
CA GLY A 11 4.55 25.07 28.25
C GLY A 11 4.43 25.51 29.71
N HIS A 12 3.97 24.70 30.64
CA HIS A 12 4.41 24.81 32.08
C HIS A 12 3.82 23.76 33.04
N CYS A 13 2.93 22.84 32.64
CA CYS A 13 2.43 21.84 33.58
C CYS A 13 1.87 20.59 32.87
N ASP A 14 2.14 19.41 33.42
CA ASP A 14 1.62 18.13 32.92
C ASP A 14 0.08 18.12 32.76
N ILE A 15 -0.64 18.83 33.64
CA ILE A 15 -2.09 18.99 33.58
C ILE A 15 -2.50 19.80 32.35
N MET A 16 -1.76 20.84 31.99
CA MET A 16 -2.05 21.67 30.84
C MET A 16 -1.79 20.91 29.52
N ILE A 17 -0.78 20.06 29.49
CA ILE A 17 -0.49 19.19 28.33
C ILE A 17 -1.63 18.18 28.16
N ALA A 18 -2.06 17.52 29.25
CA ALA A 18 -3.18 16.57 29.18
C ALA A 18 -4.46 17.24 28.65
N THR A 19 -4.82 18.42 29.19
CA THR A 19 -5.98 19.19 28.70
C THR A 19 -5.86 19.61 27.24
N ALA A 20 -4.65 19.98 26.79
CA ALA A 20 -4.43 20.33 25.38
C ALA A 20 -4.61 19.10 24.46
N VAL A 21 -4.12 17.93 24.86
CA VAL A 21 -4.30 16.68 24.14
C VAL A 21 -5.77 16.29 24.04
N GLU A 22 -6.52 16.35 25.16
CA GLU A 22 -7.96 16.07 25.18
C GLU A 22 -8.75 16.99 24.23
N ILE A 23 -8.42 18.28 24.19
CA ILE A 23 -9.08 19.24 23.26
C ILE A 23 -8.74 18.89 21.82
N VAL A 24 -7.46 18.57 21.52
CA VAL A 24 -7.05 18.19 20.16
C VAL A 24 -7.75 16.90 19.73
N GLU A 25 -7.83 15.90 20.62
CA GLU A 25 -8.54 14.65 20.35
C GLU A 25 -10.02 14.89 20.03
N GLN A 26 -10.70 15.69 20.87
CA GLN A 26 -12.09 16.07 20.62
C GLN A 26 -12.25 16.76 19.24
N MET A 27 -11.37 17.70 18.90
CA MET A 27 -11.42 18.39 17.61
C MET A 27 -11.19 17.46 16.42
N ILE A 28 -10.33 16.44 16.59
CA ILE A 28 -10.12 15.40 15.58
C ILE A 28 -11.39 14.57 15.41
N ASP A 29 -12.03 14.15 16.49
CA ASP A 29 -13.28 13.38 16.46
C ASP A 29 -14.45 14.17 15.85
N GLU A 30 -14.49 15.49 16.07
CA GLU A 30 -15.44 16.40 15.44
C GLU A 30 -15.13 16.69 13.96
N GLY A 31 -14.05 16.15 13.40
CA GLY A 31 -13.64 16.34 12.00
C GLY A 31 -13.15 17.76 11.65
N LYS A 32 -12.77 18.55 12.66
CA LYS A 32 -12.28 19.94 12.47
C LYS A 32 -10.80 19.99 12.11
N VAL A 33 -10.02 18.98 12.50
CA VAL A 33 -8.58 18.89 12.27
C VAL A 33 -8.30 18.12 11.00
N LEU A 34 -7.54 18.70 10.08
CA LEU A 34 -7.10 18.08 8.84
C LEU A 34 -5.73 17.43 8.98
N ALA A 35 -4.84 18.09 9.73
CA ALA A 35 -3.52 17.57 10.06
C ALA A 35 -3.08 18.10 11.44
N ALA A 36 -2.24 17.32 12.12
CA ALA A 36 -1.64 17.71 13.39
C ALA A 36 -0.15 17.33 13.41
N ALA A 37 0.67 18.19 14.00
CA ALA A 37 2.09 17.93 14.22
C ALA A 37 2.55 18.47 15.56
N THR A 38 3.54 17.82 16.14
CA THR A 38 4.22 18.30 17.36
C THR A 38 5.58 18.87 16.97
N PRO A 39 5.94 20.08 17.41
CA PRO A 39 7.25 20.65 17.19
C PRO A 39 8.35 19.78 17.80
N GLY A 40 9.39 19.54 17.02
CA GLY A 40 10.58 18.84 17.44
C GLY A 40 11.73 19.77 17.81
N TYR A 41 12.95 19.34 17.56
CA TYR A 41 14.18 20.06 17.88
C TYR A 41 14.30 21.41 17.16
N GLY A 42 13.79 21.51 15.92
CA GLY A 42 13.78 22.73 15.12
C GLY A 42 12.58 23.65 15.39
N GLY A 43 11.80 23.40 16.45
CA GLY A 43 10.68 24.23 16.84
C GLY A 43 9.48 24.18 15.89
N VAL A 44 8.67 25.23 15.95
CA VAL A 44 7.49 25.41 15.08
C VAL A 44 7.87 25.50 13.62
N ALA A 45 8.98 26.17 13.30
CA ALA A 45 9.46 26.34 11.92
C ALA A 45 9.69 24.99 11.22
N GLU A 46 10.36 24.04 11.89
CA GLU A 46 10.58 22.69 11.34
C GLU A 46 9.26 21.95 11.13
N ALA A 47 8.35 22.03 12.09
CA ALA A 47 7.07 21.35 11.99
C ALA A 47 6.20 21.92 10.85
N LEU A 48 6.12 23.23 10.71
CA LEU A 48 5.42 23.91 9.61
C LEU A 48 6.01 23.51 8.25
N PHE A 49 7.35 23.52 8.12
CA PHE A 49 8.03 23.07 6.92
C PHE A 49 7.63 21.64 6.55
N LYS A 50 7.71 20.70 7.50
CA LYS A 50 7.34 19.29 7.28
C LYS A 50 5.87 19.09 6.93
N MET A 51 4.97 19.87 7.54
CA MET A 51 3.54 19.85 7.19
C MET A 51 3.29 20.35 5.76
N CYS A 52 4.06 21.34 5.28
CA CYS A 52 3.98 21.82 3.90
C CYS A 52 4.50 20.77 2.89
N VAL A 53 5.63 20.12 3.19
CA VAL A 53 6.30 19.16 2.30
C VAL A 53 5.40 17.98 1.97
N GLY A 54 4.69 17.43 2.95
CA GLY A 54 3.94 16.18 2.79
C GLY A 54 2.86 16.22 1.71
N ASN A 55 2.17 17.35 1.55
CA ASN A 55 1.09 17.52 0.58
C ASN A 55 1.38 18.61 -0.46
N HIS A 56 2.61 19.08 -0.58
CA HIS A 56 3.01 20.16 -1.48
C HIS A 56 2.12 21.41 -1.36
N VAL A 57 1.84 21.82 -0.14
CA VAL A 57 1.09 23.04 0.16
C VAL A 57 2.04 24.15 0.62
N GLY A 58 1.74 25.38 0.28
CA GLY A 58 2.46 26.53 0.81
C GLY A 58 1.81 27.07 2.08
N LEU A 59 2.44 28.11 2.64
CA LEU A 59 2.00 28.74 3.88
C LEU A 59 2.22 30.26 3.79
N SER A 60 1.21 31.04 4.15
CA SER A 60 1.36 32.49 4.40
C SER A 60 1.29 32.72 5.91
N LEU A 61 2.41 33.07 6.52
CA LEU A 61 2.48 33.37 7.95
C LEU A 61 1.76 34.67 8.31
N SER A 62 1.18 34.73 9.50
CA SER A 62 0.62 35.95 10.05
C SER A 62 1.73 36.97 10.31
N ARG A 63 1.43 38.25 10.06
CA ARG A 63 2.38 39.36 10.29
C ARG A 63 2.65 39.63 11.77
N ASP A 64 1.82 39.12 12.64
CA ASP A 64 1.93 39.34 14.09
C ASP A 64 2.87 38.35 14.76
N ILE A 65 3.43 37.38 14.02
CA ILE A 65 4.32 36.35 14.55
C ILE A 65 5.75 36.90 14.66
N ASN A 66 6.34 36.73 15.84
CA ASN A 66 7.76 36.90 16.03
C ASN A 66 8.52 35.70 15.47
N LEU A 67 9.30 35.91 14.40
CA LEU A 67 10.01 34.83 13.70
C LEU A 67 11.01 34.09 14.61
N ASP A 68 11.64 34.77 15.56
CA ASP A 68 12.58 34.15 16.49
C ASP A 68 11.89 33.09 17.39
N ASP A 69 10.60 33.27 17.65
CA ASP A 69 9.83 32.32 18.49
C ASP A 69 9.54 31.02 17.75
N LEU A 70 9.51 31.02 16.42
CA LEU A 70 9.30 29.83 15.60
C LEU A 70 10.44 28.80 15.74
N PHE A 71 11.64 29.25 16.09
CA PHE A 71 12.82 28.39 16.23
C PHE A 71 13.10 27.97 17.67
N LYS A 72 12.32 28.48 18.63
CA LYS A 72 12.49 28.10 20.03
C LYS A 72 11.91 26.72 20.31
N PRO A 73 12.52 25.94 21.22
CA PRO A 73 11.92 24.70 21.69
C PRO A 73 10.55 24.98 22.36
N CYS A 74 9.53 24.22 21.94
CA CYS A 74 8.17 24.34 22.49
C CYS A 74 7.55 22.93 22.68
N TYR A 75 8.18 22.14 23.54
CA TYR A 75 7.71 20.80 23.85
C TYR A 75 6.32 20.82 24.47
N GLY A 76 5.43 19.94 23.99
CA GLY A 76 4.02 19.88 24.42
C GLY A 76 3.08 20.78 23.61
N ALA A 77 3.61 21.61 22.70
CA ALA A 77 2.78 22.32 21.73
C ALA A 77 2.29 21.38 20.61
N VAL A 78 1.10 21.67 20.08
CA VAL A 78 0.54 20.96 18.92
C VAL A 78 0.16 21.98 17.85
N ILE A 79 0.63 21.76 16.64
CA ILE A 79 0.25 22.56 15.47
C ILE A 79 -0.89 21.84 14.76
N LEU A 80 -1.96 22.56 14.46
CA LEU A 80 -3.15 22.01 13.83
C LEU A 80 -3.39 22.71 12.49
N GLU A 81 -3.69 21.95 11.46
CA GLU A 81 -4.34 22.45 10.26
C GLU A 81 -5.85 22.32 10.44
N LEU A 82 -6.55 23.45 10.46
CA LEU A 82 -7.98 23.52 10.74
C LEU A 82 -8.76 24.02 9.53
N LEU A 83 -10.02 23.62 9.45
CA LEU A 83 -10.97 24.17 8.47
C LEU A 83 -11.34 25.64 8.76
N ASP A 84 -11.27 26.05 10.03
CA ASP A 84 -11.55 27.39 10.50
C ASP A 84 -10.62 27.76 11.69
N ALA A 85 -10.56 29.04 12.06
CA ALA A 85 -9.75 29.53 13.18
C ALA A 85 -10.47 29.31 14.53
N SER A 86 -10.91 28.11 14.82
CA SER A 86 -11.75 27.84 16.00
C SER A 86 -10.97 27.63 17.30
N ALA A 87 -9.64 27.48 17.24
CA ALA A 87 -8.82 27.22 18.43
C ALA A 87 -7.37 27.64 18.26
N GLY A 88 -6.70 27.95 19.38
CA GLY A 88 -5.26 28.20 19.46
C GLY A 88 -4.84 29.58 18.95
N GLU A 89 -3.53 29.79 18.87
CA GLU A 89 -2.92 30.97 18.28
C GLU A 89 -2.82 30.79 16.76
N PHE A 90 -3.28 31.80 16.02
CA PHE A 90 -3.28 31.75 14.57
C PHE A 90 -1.87 31.99 14.02
N LEU A 91 -1.28 30.98 13.39
CA LEU A 91 0.04 31.05 12.77
C LEU A 91 0.02 31.55 11.33
N GLY A 92 -1.02 31.19 10.57
CA GLY A 92 -1.10 31.53 9.16
C GLY A 92 -2.13 30.70 8.40
N SER A 93 -2.13 30.84 7.08
CA SER A 93 -3.04 30.11 6.19
C SER A 93 -2.26 29.34 5.14
N THR A 94 -2.72 28.13 4.83
CA THR A 94 -2.16 27.37 3.71
C THR A 94 -2.46 28.02 2.37
N THR A 95 -1.55 27.87 1.43
CA THR A 95 -1.65 28.39 0.08
C THR A 95 -1.44 27.30 -0.96
N VAL A 96 -1.85 27.56 -2.21
CA VAL A 96 -1.62 26.62 -3.32
C VAL A 96 -0.19 26.68 -3.82
N ASP A 97 0.41 27.89 -3.80
CA ASP A 97 1.80 28.09 -4.23
C ASP A 97 2.75 27.46 -3.21
N TYR A 98 3.71 26.65 -3.67
CA TYR A 98 4.64 25.91 -2.81
C TYR A 98 5.76 26.82 -2.28
N VAL A 99 5.38 27.79 -1.47
CA VAL A 99 6.26 28.77 -0.83
C VAL A 99 5.81 29.04 0.60
N ILE A 100 6.73 29.47 1.47
CA ILE A 100 6.38 30.10 2.74
C ILE A 100 6.48 31.62 2.56
N ASN A 101 5.35 32.32 2.63
CA ASN A 101 5.34 33.78 2.61
C ASN A 101 5.51 34.31 4.03
N VAL A 102 6.52 35.13 4.22
CA VAL A 102 6.87 35.78 5.48
C VAL A 102 7.01 37.28 5.24
N ASN A 103 6.10 38.09 5.80
CA ASN A 103 6.14 39.56 5.68
C ASN A 103 6.19 40.07 4.22
N GLY A 104 5.65 39.29 3.26
CA GLY A 104 5.65 39.62 1.84
C GLY A 104 6.84 39.06 1.05
N GLU A 105 7.79 38.43 1.69
CA GLU A 105 8.87 37.68 1.07
C GLU A 105 8.51 36.19 0.93
N ASN A 106 8.82 35.63 -0.23
CA ASN A 106 8.58 34.20 -0.50
C ASN A 106 9.85 33.39 -0.29
N ILE A 107 9.77 32.39 0.55
CA ILE A 107 10.79 31.36 0.73
C ILE A 107 10.38 30.15 -0.11
N ASP A 108 11.22 29.73 -1.04
CA ASP A 108 10.99 28.60 -1.92
C ASP A 108 11.06 27.29 -1.14
N LEU A 109 9.92 26.61 -1.00
CA LEU A 109 9.81 25.32 -0.28
C LEU A 109 10.49 24.18 -1.05
N GLN A 110 10.53 24.22 -2.39
CA GLN A 110 11.25 23.20 -3.16
C GLN A 110 12.74 23.28 -2.86
N HIS A 111 13.30 24.49 -2.83
CA HIS A 111 14.72 24.67 -2.46
C HIS A 111 15.01 24.18 -1.04
N LEU A 112 14.15 24.52 -0.07
CA LEU A 112 14.31 24.02 1.32
C LEU A 112 14.23 22.51 1.41
N GLN A 113 13.31 21.90 0.68
CA GLN A 113 13.15 20.44 0.61
C GLN A 113 14.40 19.80 0.01
N ASP A 114 14.91 20.31 -1.11
CA ASP A 114 16.11 19.80 -1.76
C ASP A 114 17.33 19.86 -0.81
N VAL A 115 17.50 20.95 -0.07
CA VAL A 115 18.59 21.09 0.93
C VAL A 115 18.41 20.10 2.09
N TRP A 116 17.20 19.91 2.57
CA TRP A 116 16.91 18.98 3.66
C TRP A 116 17.16 17.53 3.25
N GLU A 117 16.69 17.15 2.08
CA GLU A 117 16.82 15.81 1.53
C GLU A 117 18.27 15.48 1.14
N ALA A 118 18.98 16.43 0.55
CA ALA A 118 20.37 16.28 0.10
C ALA A 118 21.34 15.90 1.26
N LYS A 119 21.00 16.21 2.50
CA LYS A 119 21.89 15.97 3.64
C LYS A 119 22.22 14.49 3.83
N LEU A 120 21.28 13.59 3.60
CA LEU A 120 21.48 12.15 3.70
C LEU A 120 21.70 11.47 2.34
N GLN A 121 21.50 12.17 1.23
CA GLN A 121 21.60 11.61 -0.11
C GLN A 121 22.90 10.87 -0.41
N PRO A 122 24.09 11.31 0.05
CA PRO A 122 25.34 10.58 -0.21
C PRO A 122 25.43 9.23 0.50
N VAL A 123 24.69 9.06 1.60
CA VAL A 123 24.73 7.84 2.45
C VAL A 123 23.49 6.98 2.21
N PHE A 124 22.35 7.61 2.09
CA PHE A 124 21.06 6.96 1.88
C PHE A 124 20.30 7.65 0.74
N PRO A 125 20.70 7.43 -0.52
CA PRO A 125 19.97 8.00 -1.65
C PRO A 125 18.55 7.45 -1.66
N TYR A 126 17.56 8.33 -1.65
CA TYR A 126 16.15 7.93 -1.73
C TYR A 126 15.55 8.17 -3.12
N LEU A 127 16.22 9.00 -3.93
CA LEU A 127 15.94 9.19 -5.34
C LEU A 127 17.08 8.63 -6.18
N LYS A 128 16.74 7.83 -7.18
CA LYS A 128 17.64 7.48 -8.28
C LYS A 128 17.09 8.15 -9.53
N ALA A 129 17.94 8.78 -10.35
CA ALA A 129 17.50 9.36 -11.60
C ALA A 129 16.67 8.33 -12.38
N GLY A 130 15.38 8.61 -12.54
CA GLY A 130 14.47 7.76 -13.31
C GLY A 130 14.72 7.90 -14.80
N GLU A 131 14.52 6.84 -15.55
CA GLU A 131 14.41 6.95 -17.00
C GLU A 131 13.11 7.71 -17.33
N GLU A 132 13.14 8.49 -18.40
CA GLU A 132 11.95 9.21 -18.88
C GLU A 132 10.81 8.23 -19.19
N VAL A 133 9.66 8.45 -18.58
CA VAL A 133 8.54 7.52 -18.72
C VAL A 133 7.80 7.81 -20.00
N LYS A 134 7.70 6.80 -20.85
CA LYS A 134 6.62 6.76 -21.81
C LYS A 134 5.34 6.47 -21.04
N SER A 135 4.45 7.44 -20.92
CA SER A 135 3.13 7.23 -20.35
C SER A 135 2.43 6.15 -21.15
N LEU A 136 2.09 5.04 -20.53
CA LEU A 136 1.24 4.05 -21.16
C LEU A 136 -0.20 4.38 -20.77
N GLU A 137 -0.95 4.92 -21.69
CA GLU A 137 -2.40 4.92 -21.62
C GLU A 137 -2.89 3.48 -21.85
N TYR A 138 -2.83 2.70 -20.78
CA TYR A 138 -3.36 1.36 -20.77
C TYR A 138 -4.59 1.31 -19.88
N LYS A 139 -5.74 0.95 -20.47
CA LYS A 139 -7.01 0.84 -19.75
C LYS A 139 -7.81 -0.33 -20.32
N VAL A 140 -8.22 -1.24 -19.45
CA VAL A 140 -9.12 -2.33 -19.85
C VAL A 140 -10.35 -2.32 -18.95
N ASN A 141 -11.47 -1.95 -19.52
CA ASN A 141 -12.76 -1.99 -18.86
C ASN A 141 -13.52 -3.26 -19.25
N CYS A 142 -13.81 -4.11 -18.30
CA CYS A 142 -14.50 -5.37 -18.50
C CYS A 142 -15.93 -5.29 -17.96
N PHE A 143 -16.92 -5.40 -18.83
CA PHE A 143 -18.33 -5.34 -18.49
C PHE A 143 -18.98 -6.71 -18.27
N GLN A 144 -18.31 -7.80 -18.67
CA GLN A 144 -18.81 -9.15 -18.51
C GLN A 144 -17.74 -10.04 -17.92
N ARG A 145 -18.03 -10.62 -16.75
CA ARG A 145 -17.18 -11.59 -16.06
C ARG A 145 -17.89 -12.94 -16.03
N VAL A 146 -17.11 -14.01 -16.14
CA VAL A 146 -17.64 -15.36 -16.00
C VAL A 146 -17.95 -15.58 -14.53
N ALA A 147 -19.20 -15.94 -14.23
CA ALA A 147 -19.60 -16.31 -12.87
C ALA A 147 -19.14 -17.74 -12.56
N PRO A 148 -18.84 -18.08 -11.29
CA PRO A 148 -18.47 -19.42 -10.89
C PRO A 148 -19.67 -20.38 -11.02
N ALA A 149 -19.39 -21.66 -11.27
CA ALA A 149 -20.43 -22.68 -11.35
C ALA A 149 -21.16 -22.89 -10.01
N VAL A 150 -20.45 -22.69 -8.89
CA VAL A 150 -21.01 -22.82 -7.53
C VAL A 150 -21.11 -21.46 -6.88
N ARG A 151 -22.32 -21.11 -6.44
CA ARG A 151 -22.62 -19.88 -5.71
C ARG A 151 -22.76 -20.15 -4.22
N LEU A 152 -22.21 -19.28 -3.41
CA LEU A 152 -22.20 -19.40 -1.95
C LEU A 152 -22.45 -18.03 -1.32
N ALA A 153 -23.29 -18.00 -0.28
CA ALA A 153 -23.55 -16.78 0.47
C ALA A 153 -22.32 -16.30 1.26
N THR A 154 -21.51 -17.25 1.74
CA THR A 154 -20.32 -16.98 2.55
C THR A 154 -19.17 -17.86 2.05
N PRO A 155 -18.34 -17.40 1.11
CA PRO A 155 -17.21 -18.20 0.63
C PRO A 155 -16.14 -18.35 1.71
N ARG A 156 -15.61 -19.57 1.83
CA ARG A 156 -14.53 -19.89 2.74
C ARG A 156 -13.18 -19.48 2.15
N VAL A 157 -12.35 -18.83 2.99
CA VAL A 157 -11.04 -18.32 2.60
C VAL A 157 -9.97 -19.02 3.43
N ILE A 158 -9.08 -19.76 2.80
CA ILE A 158 -7.90 -20.31 3.47
C ILE A 158 -6.75 -19.32 3.44
N ILE A 159 -6.18 -19.04 4.62
CA ILE A 159 -5.03 -18.16 4.82
C ILE A 159 -3.90 -18.99 5.45
N PRO A 160 -2.99 -19.58 4.65
CA PRO A 160 -1.84 -20.30 5.18
C PRO A 160 -0.82 -19.32 5.75
N VAL A 161 -0.34 -19.63 6.95
CA VAL A 161 0.63 -18.81 7.70
C VAL A 161 1.93 -19.56 7.83
N PHE A 162 2.97 -19.05 7.23
CA PHE A 162 4.33 -19.56 7.27
C PHE A 162 5.16 -18.83 8.35
N PRO A 163 6.25 -19.40 8.83
CA PRO A 163 7.18 -18.67 9.69
C PRO A 163 7.63 -17.36 9.02
N GLY A 164 7.37 -16.22 9.67
CA GLY A 164 7.65 -14.89 9.14
C GLY A 164 6.47 -14.20 8.46
N THR A 165 5.33 -14.86 8.24
CA THR A 165 4.06 -14.20 7.85
C THR A 165 3.59 -13.29 8.99
N ASN A 166 3.07 -12.10 8.68
CA ASN A 166 2.64 -11.14 9.70
C ASN A 166 1.35 -10.36 9.37
N CYS A 167 0.76 -10.58 8.19
CA CYS A 167 -0.45 -9.85 7.74
C CYS A 167 -1.73 -10.71 7.80
N GLU A 168 -1.70 -11.88 8.41
CA GLU A 168 -2.82 -12.83 8.43
C GLU A 168 -4.05 -12.29 9.17
N TYR A 169 -3.86 -11.56 10.26
CA TYR A 169 -4.98 -11.01 11.05
C TYR A 169 -5.66 -9.85 10.34
N ASP A 170 -4.89 -8.94 9.73
CA ASP A 170 -5.44 -7.84 8.94
C ASP A 170 -6.20 -8.37 7.73
N THR A 171 -5.61 -9.35 7.05
CA THR A 171 -6.23 -10.05 5.92
C THR A 171 -7.53 -10.76 6.33
N ALA A 172 -7.52 -11.50 7.44
CA ALA A 172 -8.73 -12.16 7.93
C ALA A 172 -9.82 -11.16 8.31
N ARG A 173 -9.44 -10.02 8.92
CA ARG A 173 -10.37 -8.93 9.23
C ARG A 173 -10.98 -8.34 7.95
N ALA A 174 -10.19 -8.11 6.91
CA ALA A 174 -10.67 -7.59 5.63
C ALA A 174 -11.69 -8.54 4.97
N PHE A 175 -11.40 -9.85 4.93
CA PHE A 175 -12.35 -10.83 4.40
C PHE A 175 -13.63 -10.94 5.23
N ARG A 176 -13.57 -10.86 6.58
CA ARG A 176 -14.78 -10.83 7.42
C ARG A 176 -15.65 -9.61 7.12
N ARG A 177 -15.04 -8.42 6.97
CA ARG A 177 -15.78 -7.20 6.57
C ARG A 177 -16.47 -7.35 5.22
N ALA A 178 -15.82 -8.00 4.26
CA ALA A 178 -16.39 -8.32 2.95
C ALA A 178 -17.49 -9.41 2.99
N GLY A 179 -17.64 -10.11 4.12
CA GLY A 179 -18.63 -11.19 4.29
C GLY A 179 -18.14 -12.59 3.88
N GLY A 180 -16.83 -12.79 3.83
CA GLY A 180 -16.19 -14.10 3.70
C GLY A 180 -15.95 -14.78 5.05
N ASP A 181 -15.64 -16.08 5.03
CA ASP A 181 -15.29 -16.91 6.19
C ASP A 181 -13.79 -17.26 6.17
N PRO A 182 -12.91 -16.42 6.76
CA PRO A 182 -11.48 -16.65 6.74
C PRO A 182 -11.03 -17.64 7.80
N HIS A 183 -10.24 -18.64 7.37
CA HIS A 183 -9.59 -19.64 8.17
C HIS A 183 -8.08 -19.48 8.12
N ILE A 184 -7.47 -19.18 9.26
CA ILE A 184 -6.01 -19.08 9.42
C ILE A 184 -5.46 -20.47 9.73
N LEU A 185 -4.54 -20.98 8.90
CA LEU A 185 -3.85 -22.23 9.09
C LEU A 185 -2.36 -21.99 9.32
N VAL A 186 -1.88 -22.18 10.54
CA VAL A 186 -0.45 -22.09 10.87
C VAL A 186 0.27 -23.36 10.42
N LEU A 187 1.25 -23.19 9.53
CA LEU A 187 2.06 -24.28 9.01
C LEU A 187 3.30 -24.48 9.90
N LYS A 188 3.46 -25.71 10.39
CA LYS A 188 4.56 -26.09 11.27
C LYS A 188 5.71 -26.66 10.45
N ASN A 189 6.94 -26.31 10.82
CA ASN A 189 8.15 -26.72 10.11
C ASN A 189 9.32 -27.16 11.02
N LEU A 190 9.03 -27.49 12.29
CA LEU A 190 10.07 -27.87 13.25
C LEU A 190 10.65 -29.25 12.95
N THR A 191 9.81 -30.18 12.47
CA THR A 191 10.23 -31.53 12.11
C THR A 191 9.69 -31.93 10.73
N PRO A 192 10.29 -32.92 10.05
CA PRO A 192 9.72 -33.46 8.81
C PRO A 192 8.26 -33.96 8.96
N ALA A 193 7.89 -34.51 10.13
CA ALA A 193 6.54 -34.91 10.43
C ALA A 193 5.57 -33.72 10.51
N ASP A 194 6.00 -32.59 11.09
CA ASP A 194 5.22 -31.35 11.12
C ASP A 194 4.98 -30.82 9.72
N VAL A 195 5.99 -30.85 8.85
CA VAL A 195 5.85 -30.42 7.45
C VAL A 195 4.85 -31.31 6.71
N ALA A 196 4.95 -32.65 6.86
CA ALA A 196 4.01 -33.59 6.23
C ALA A 196 2.58 -33.35 6.72
N ALA A 197 2.37 -33.25 8.03
CA ALA A 197 1.05 -32.98 8.63
C ALA A 197 0.49 -31.61 8.18
N SER A 198 1.35 -30.58 8.04
CA SER A 198 0.96 -29.27 7.54
C SER A 198 0.54 -29.32 6.07
N CYS A 199 1.23 -30.12 5.23
CA CYS A 199 0.84 -30.33 3.84
C CYS A 199 -0.55 -30.99 3.75
N GLU A 200 -0.80 -32.06 4.53
CA GLU A 200 -2.09 -32.74 4.55
C GLU A 200 -3.21 -31.80 5.02
N ALA A 201 -2.98 -31.03 6.08
CA ALA A 201 -3.92 -30.06 6.58
C ALA A 201 -4.22 -28.97 5.54
N LEU A 202 -3.20 -28.45 4.85
CA LEU A 202 -3.37 -27.42 3.83
C LEU A 202 -4.18 -27.95 2.64
N VAL A 203 -3.90 -29.16 2.16
CA VAL A 203 -4.67 -29.81 1.09
C VAL A 203 -6.14 -29.89 1.46
N LYS A 204 -6.44 -30.38 2.66
CA LYS A 204 -7.81 -30.50 3.17
C LYS A 204 -8.52 -29.13 3.25
N GLU A 205 -7.84 -28.12 3.74
CA GLU A 205 -8.39 -26.76 3.84
C GLU A 205 -8.60 -26.11 2.46
N ILE A 206 -7.67 -26.28 1.51
CA ILE A 206 -7.84 -25.80 0.13
C ILE A 206 -9.04 -26.48 -0.53
N ASP A 207 -9.20 -27.79 -0.35
CA ASP A 207 -10.32 -28.54 -0.95
C ASP A 207 -11.70 -28.12 -0.40
N GLN A 208 -11.75 -27.50 0.78
CA GLN A 208 -12.97 -26.96 1.39
C GLN A 208 -13.20 -25.48 1.13
N SER A 209 -12.19 -24.75 0.61
CA SER A 209 -12.22 -23.31 0.44
C SER A 209 -12.53 -22.92 -1.00
N GLN A 210 -13.03 -21.71 -1.20
CA GLN A 210 -13.27 -21.09 -2.50
C GLN A 210 -12.19 -20.08 -2.84
N ILE A 211 -11.49 -19.58 -1.83
CA ILE A 211 -10.46 -18.56 -1.97
C ILE A 211 -9.18 -19.03 -1.26
N LEU A 212 -8.06 -18.95 -1.99
CA LEU A 212 -6.71 -19.06 -1.42
C LEU A 212 -6.13 -17.66 -1.26
N MET A 213 -5.76 -17.28 -0.03
CA MET A 213 -5.14 -16.01 0.25
C MET A 213 -3.72 -16.19 0.79
N LEU A 214 -2.72 -15.69 0.07
CA LEU A 214 -1.33 -15.64 0.50
C LEU A 214 -1.04 -14.24 1.07
N PRO A 215 -0.93 -14.09 2.40
CA PRO A 215 -0.74 -12.79 3.04
C PRO A 215 0.70 -12.30 2.91
N GLY A 216 0.89 -11.03 3.27
CA GLY A 216 2.20 -10.41 3.37
C GLY A 216 3.01 -10.87 4.58
N GLY A 217 4.28 -10.54 4.57
CA GLY A 217 5.26 -10.87 5.59
C GLY A 217 6.63 -11.13 5.00
N PHE A 218 7.45 -11.89 5.73
CA PHE A 218 8.83 -12.25 5.37
C PHE A 218 9.04 -13.74 5.60
N SER A 219 8.34 -14.56 4.81
CA SER A 219 8.31 -16.01 4.98
C SER A 219 9.71 -16.64 4.87
N GLY A 220 10.10 -17.39 5.89
CA GLY A 220 11.43 -17.99 5.97
C GLY A 220 12.58 -16.99 6.16
N GLY A 221 12.25 -15.71 6.53
CA GLY A 221 13.22 -14.65 6.70
C GLY A 221 13.62 -13.91 5.42
N ASP A 222 13.17 -14.37 4.26
CA ASP A 222 13.38 -13.80 2.91
C ASP A 222 14.84 -13.48 2.50
N GLU A 223 15.83 -13.90 3.30
CA GLU A 223 17.23 -13.56 3.15
C GLU A 223 18.11 -14.81 2.97
N PRO A 224 19.26 -14.66 2.29
CA PRO A 224 19.71 -13.57 1.43
C PRO A 224 19.26 -13.71 -0.04
N ASP A 225 18.61 -14.81 -0.40
CA ASP A 225 18.44 -15.22 -1.80
C ASP A 225 17.05 -15.01 -2.37
N GLY A 226 16.29 -14.09 -1.83
CA GLY A 226 15.01 -13.66 -2.37
C GLY A 226 13.77 -14.19 -1.65
N SER A 227 12.76 -13.37 -1.69
CA SER A 227 11.52 -13.48 -0.95
C SER A 227 10.66 -14.67 -1.35
N ALA A 228 9.84 -15.17 -0.41
CA ALA A 228 8.81 -16.21 -0.62
C ALA A 228 9.32 -17.59 -1.09
N LYS A 229 10.59 -17.90 -0.93
CA LYS A 229 11.14 -19.22 -1.31
C LYS A 229 10.49 -20.36 -0.54
N PHE A 230 10.28 -20.18 0.76
CA PHE A 230 9.69 -21.22 1.59
C PHE A 230 8.25 -21.51 1.19
N ILE A 231 7.46 -20.45 0.93
CA ILE A 231 6.09 -20.60 0.39
C ILE A 231 6.12 -21.36 -0.93
N ALA A 232 6.98 -20.91 -1.86
CA ALA A 232 7.07 -21.52 -3.19
C ALA A 232 7.49 -22.99 -3.13
N ALA A 233 8.45 -23.34 -2.28
CA ALA A 233 8.86 -24.73 -2.09
C ALA A 233 7.73 -25.60 -1.54
N PHE A 234 6.97 -25.08 -0.56
CA PHE A 234 5.84 -25.77 0.05
C PHE A 234 4.70 -26.03 -0.94
N PHE A 235 4.35 -25.01 -1.74
CA PHE A 235 3.29 -25.12 -2.76
C PHE A 235 3.68 -25.97 -3.98
N ARG A 236 4.97 -26.24 -4.18
CA ARG A 236 5.46 -27.21 -5.18
C ARG A 236 5.35 -28.67 -4.72
N ASN A 237 4.98 -28.92 -3.47
CA ASN A 237 4.60 -30.28 -3.07
C ASN A 237 3.46 -30.75 -3.97
N PRO A 238 3.55 -31.95 -4.62
CA PRO A 238 2.57 -32.38 -5.60
C PRO A 238 1.13 -32.37 -5.10
N ALA A 239 0.88 -32.82 -3.86
CA ALA A 239 -0.46 -32.87 -3.29
C ALA A 239 -1.04 -31.46 -3.08
N VAL A 240 -0.21 -30.50 -2.66
CA VAL A 240 -0.62 -29.08 -2.50
C VAL A 240 -0.85 -28.43 -3.85
N ALA A 241 0.04 -28.66 -4.83
CA ALA A 241 -0.11 -28.15 -6.19
C ALA A 241 -1.39 -28.68 -6.86
N ASP A 242 -1.69 -29.97 -6.69
CA ASP A 242 -2.92 -30.57 -7.20
C ASP A 242 -4.17 -29.98 -6.53
N ALA A 243 -4.13 -29.70 -5.22
CA ALA A 243 -5.24 -29.05 -4.52
C ALA A 243 -5.50 -27.63 -5.04
N VAL A 244 -4.42 -26.83 -5.26
CA VAL A 244 -4.54 -25.50 -5.87
C VAL A 244 -5.11 -25.60 -7.30
N ASN A 245 -4.65 -26.58 -8.08
CA ASN A 245 -5.14 -26.80 -9.43
C ASN A 245 -6.63 -27.16 -9.45
N ARG A 246 -7.08 -28.03 -8.51
CA ARG A 246 -8.53 -28.32 -8.35
C ARG A 246 -9.31 -27.06 -7.95
N LEU A 247 -8.78 -26.25 -7.02
CA LEU A 247 -9.41 -25.01 -6.62
C LEU A 247 -9.65 -24.09 -7.82
N LEU A 248 -8.60 -23.83 -8.60
CA LEU A 248 -8.64 -22.85 -9.70
C LEU A 248 -9.37 -23.40 -10.94
N ASN A 249 -9.08 -24.63 -11.38
CA ASN A 249 -9.51 -25.13 -12.68
C ASN A 249 -10.75 -26.04 -12.66
N GLN A 250 -11.15 -26.55 -11.49
CA GLN A 250 -12.31 -27.43 -11.39
C GLN A 250 -13.45 -26.84 -10.57
N ARG A 251 -13.14 -25.87 -9.69
CA ARG A 251 -14.13 -25.27 -8.78
C ARG A 251 -14.28 -23.76 -8.96
N ASP A 252 -13.69 -23.18 -10.02
CA ASP A 252 -13.71 -21.75 -10.33
C ASP A 252 -13.28 -20.86 -9.16
N GLY A 253 -12.36 -21.37 -8.34
CA GLY A 253 -11.87 -20.68 -7.16
C GLY A 253 -11.00 -19.46 -7.52
N LEU A 254 -10.76 -18.63 -6.50
CA LEU A 254 -9.93 -17.44 -6.59
C LEU A 254 -8.65 -17.59 -5.77
N ALA A 255 -7.59 -16.88 -6.18
CA ALA A 255 -6.38 -16.71 -5.39
C ALA A 255 -5.94 -15.23 -5.35
N LEU A 256 -5.54 -14.77 -4.16
CA LEU A 256 -4.98 -13.43 -3.95
C LEU A 256 -3.64 -13.55 -3.24
N GLY A 257 -2.65 -12.79 -3.71
CA GLY A 257 -1.36 -12.65 -3.03
C GLY A 257 -0.99 -11.19 -2.83
N ILE A 258 -0.72 -10.81 -1.58
CA ILE A 258 -0.31 -9.44 -1.25
C ILE A 258 1.13 -9.45 -0.76
N CYS A 259 1.97 -8.54 -1.29
CA CYS A 259 3.37 -8.34 -0.93
C CYS A 259 4.15 -9.67 -1.01
N ASN A 260 4.51 -10.30 0.11
CA ASN A 260 5.18 -11.62 0.14
C ASN A 260 4.34 -12.71 -0.55
N GLY A 261 3.02 -12.65 -0.43
CA GLY A 261 2.10 -13.53 -1.16
C GLY A 261 2.19 -13.32 -2.68
N PHE A 262 2.32 -12.10 -3.16
CA PHE A 262 2.50 -11.83 -4.59
C PHE A 262 3.86 -12.36 -5.09
N GLN A 263 4.93 -12.18 -4.32
CA GLN A 263 6.23 -12.78 -4.61
C GLN A 263 6.13 -14.30 -4.75
N ALA A 264 5.33 -14.96 -3.89
CA ALA A 264 5.06 -16.39 -3.99
C ALA A 264 4.29 -16.74 -5.26
N LEU A 265 3.23 -16.01 -5.60
CA LEU A 265 2.44 -16.25 -6.83
C LEU A 265 3.31 -16.15 -8.09
N ILE A 266 4.22 -15.17 -8.17
CA ILE A 266 5.18 -15.03 -9.27
C ILE A 266 6.10 -16.26 -9.33
N LYS A 267 6.72 -16.63 -8.21
CA LYS A 267 7.65 -17.78 -8.15
C LYS A 267 6.99 -19.12 -8.45
N LEU A 268 5.68 -19.22 -8.26
CA LEU A 268 4.90 -20.41 -8.59
C LEU A 268 4.43 -20.43 -10.05
N GLY A 269 4.42 -19.29 -10.74
CA GLY A 269 3.83 -19.15 -12.08
C GLY A 269 2.32 -18.90 -12.04
N LEU A 270 1.70 -18.85 -10.85
CA LEU A 270 0.25 -18.57 -10.69
C LEU A 270 -0.12 -17.20 -11.26
N VAL A 271 0.74 -16.22 -11.19
CA VAL A 271 0.74 -15.04 -12.04
C VAL A 271 2.07 -14.97 -12.77
N PRO A 272 2.07 -14.69 -14.05
CA PRO A 272 0.94 -14.33 -14.93
C PRO A 272 0.23 -15.50 -15.64
N TYR A 273 0.54 -16.76 -15.33
CA TYR A 273 0.11 -17.90 -16.16
C TYR A 273 -1.16 -18.61 -15.68
N GLY A 274 -1.53 -18.51 -14.42
CA GLY A 274 -2.71 -19.15 -13.84
C GLY A 274 -2.49 -20.61 -13.40
N GLU A 275 -1.25 -21.10 -13.42
CA GLU A 275 -0.89 -22.46 -13.02
C GLU A 275 0.45 -22.53 -12.28
N ILE A 276 0.61 -23.56 -11.45
CA ILE A 276 1.91 -23.84 -10.81
C ILE A 276 2.80 -24.54 -11.81
N ARG A 277 3.91 -23.89 -12.18
CA ARG A 277 4.88 -24.38 -13.18
C ARG A 277 6.33 -24.11 -12.79
N PRO A 278 7.30 -24.82 -13.38
CA PRO A 278 8.70 -24.46 -13.25
C PRO A 278 8.97 -23.06 -13.82
N ILE A 279 9.79 -22.29 -13.14
CA ILE A 279 10.22 -20.96 -13.57
C ILE A 279 11.40 -21.08 -14.53
N THR A 280 11.42 -20.25 -15.55
CA THR A 280 12.49 -20.09 -16.53
C THR A 280 13.11 -18.69 -16.43
N GLU A 281 14.22 -18.46 -17.10
CA GLU A 281 14.88 -17.14 -17.17
C GLU A 281 14.05 -16.06 -17.89
N ASN A 282 13.05 -16.47 -18.67
CA ASN A 282 12.14 -15.58 -19.38
C ASN A 282 10.90 -15.19 -18.56
N ASP A 283 10.71 -15.79 -17.41
CA ASP A 283 9.55 -15.51 -16.55
C ASP A 283 9.76 -14.21 -15.77
N PRO A 284 8.66 -13.54 -15.36
CA PRO A 284 8.76 -12.31 -14.59
C PRO A 284 9.30 -12.59 -13.18
N THR A 285 9.84 -11.57 -12.57
CA THR A 285 10.26 -11.64 -11.16
C THR A 285 9.90 -10.38 -10.40
N LEU A 286 9.77 -10.54 -9.08
CA LEU A 286 9.84 -9.44 -8.13
C LEU A 286 11.22 -9.47 -7.49
N THR A 287 11.98 -8.39 -7.68
CA THR A 287 13.37 -8.27 -7.24
C THR A 287 13.58 -7.06 -6.35
N PHE A 288 14.83 -6.81 -5.95
CA PHE A 288 15.18 -5.68 -5.10
C PHE A 288 14.70 -4.35 -5.65
N ASN A 289 14.17 -3.51 -4.77
CA ASN A 289 13.88 -2.11 -5.07
C ASN A 289 15.11 -1.44 -5.70
N THR A 290 14.90 -0.50 -6.61
CA THR A 290 16.01 0.16 -7.34
C THR A 290 17.01 0.83 -6.41
N ILE A 291 16.59 1.29 -5.24
CA ILE A 291 17.49 1.87 -4.22
C ILE A 291 18.16 0.85 -3.31
N HIS A 292 17.98 -0.45 -3.54
CA HIS A 292 18.57 -1.58 -2.81
C HIS A 292 18.31 -1.58 -1.30
N ARG A 293 17.14 -1.07 -0.88
CA ARG A 293 16.72 -1.11 0.53
C ARG A 293 15.19 -1.17 0.67
N HIS A 294 14.77 -1.46 1.89
CA HIS A 294 13.35 -1.48 2.27
C HIS A 294 12.71 -0.11 2.10
N GLN A 295 11.49 -0.09 1.53
CA GLN A 295 10.62 1.07 1.41
C GLN A 295 9.35 0.80 2.21
N SER A 296 9.00 1.75 3.10
CA SER A 296 7.76 1.74 3.87
C SER A 296 7.10 3.11 3.74
N MET A 297 6.04 3.20 2.97
CA MET A 297 5.35 4.46 2.68
C MET A 297 3.93 4.22 2.17
N LEU A 298 3.16 5.29 2.05
CA LEU A 298 1.91 5.30 1.31
C LEU A 298 2.19 5.64 -0.15
N VAL A 299 1.66 4.85 -1.07
CA VAL A 299 1.78 5.06 -2.52
C VAL A 299 0.39 5.26 -3.13
N ARG A 300 0.34 6.02 -4.21
CA ARG A 300 -0.86 6.14 -5.03
C ARG A 300 -0.85 5.08 -6.10
N THR A 301 -1.97 4.38 -6.23
CA THR A 301 -2.17 3.38 -7.27
C THR A 301 -3.48 3.64 -7.99
N ARG A 302 -3.54 3.37 -9.28
CA ARG A 302 -4.78 3.37 -10.04
C ARG A 302 -5.14 1.97 -10.51
N VAL A 303 -6.42 1.73 -10.72
CA VAL A 303 -6.92 0.54 -11.39
C VAL A 303 -6.74 0.72 -12.90
N ALA A 304 -5.84 -0.06 -13.51
CA ALA A 304 -5.57 -0.01 -14.94
C ALA A 304 -6.47 -0.98 -15.73
N SER A 305 -6.86 -2.10 -15.10
CA SER A 305 -7.77 -3.09 -15.65
C SER A 305 -8.67 -3.64 -14.56
N ASN A 306 -9.97 -3.61 -14.75
CA ASN A 306 -10.94 -4.24 -13.85
C ASN A 306 -11.44 -5.61 -14.38
N LYS A 307 -10.64 -6.28 -15.21
CA LYS A 307 -10.94 -7.61 -15.74
C LYS A 307 -11.10 -8.67 -14.65
N SER A 308 -10.28 -8.57 -13.61
CA SER A 308 -10.27 -9.51 -12.50
C SER A 308 -11.57 -9.44 -11.67
N PRO A 309 -12.12 -10.58 -11.21
CA PRO A 309 -13.19 -10.59 -10.20
C PRO A 309 -12.83 -9.81 -8.94
N TRP A 310 -11.56 -9.79 -8.55
CA TRP A 310 -11.06 -9.02 -7.42
C TRP A 310 -11.29 -7.50 -7.54
N LEU A 311 -11.36 -6.99 -8.77
CA LEU A 311 -11.55 -5.57 -9.08
C LEU A 311 -12.96 -5.27 -9.62
N SER A 312 -13.94 -6.16 -9.35
CA SER A 312 -15.32 -5.99 -9.81
C SER A 312 -16.02 -4.80 -9.19
N GLU A 313 -15.63 -4.42 -7.99
CA GLU A 313 -16.16 -3.27 -7.25
C GLU A 313 -15.38 -1.97 -7.53
N CYS A 314 -14.40 -2.03 -8.44
CA CYS A 314 -13.59 -0.89 -8.83
C CYS A 314 -13.88 -0.48 -10.28
N ASN A 315 -13.80 0.82 -10.55
CA ASN A 315 -13.77 1.35 -11.90
C ASN A 315 -12.32 1.50 -12.39
N VAL A 316 -12.15 1.50 -13.70
CA VAL A 316 -10.85 1.87 -14.30
C VAL A 316 -10.59 3.35 -13.96
N ASP A 317 -9.36 3.65 -13.61
CA ASP A 317 -8.85 4.93 -13.08
C ASP A 317 -9.26 5.26 -11.64
N ASP A 318 -9.97 4.39 -10.92
CA ASP A 318 -10.10 4.57 -9.47
C ASP A 318 -8.71 4.63 -8.84
N GLU A 319 -8.46 5.70 -8.09
CA GLU A 319 -7.19 5.96 -7.41
C GLU A 319 -7.29 5.61 -5.93
N HIS A 320 -6.30 4.87 -5.44
CA HIS A 320 -6.25 4.48 -4.04
C HIS A 320 -4.87 4.80 -3.44
N LEU A 321 -4.88 5.23 -2.19
CA LEU A 321 -3.67 5.46 -1.39
C LEU A 321 -3.40 4.24 -0.51
N ILE A 322 -2.40 3.45 -0.85
CA ILE A 322 -2.14 2.14 -0.28
C ILE A 322 -0.78 2.10 0.42
N ALA A 323 -0.72 1.44 1.58
CA ALA A 323 0.55 1.22 2.27
C ALA A 323 1.39 0.15 1.57
N ILE A 324 2.70 0.41 1.42
CA ILE A 324 3.69 -0.58 1.02
C ILE A 324 4.76 -0.75 2.11
N SER A 325 5.36 -1.94 2.18
CA SER A 325 6.45 -2.24 3.10
C SER A 325 7.24 -3.44 2.57
N HIS A 326 8.28 -3.18 1.76
CA HIS A 326 9.05 -4.24 1.11
C HIS A 326 10.46 -3.79 0.68
N GLY A 327 11.40 -4.74 0.64
CA GLY A 327 12.74 -4.58 0.03
C GLY A 327 12.79 -5.11 -1.40
N GLU A 328 11.91 -6.06 -1.74
CA GLU A 328 11.82 -6.75 -3.03
C GLU A 328 10.41 -6.61 -3.61
N GLY A 329 10.10 -5.47 -4.19
CA GLY A 329 8.79 -5.20 -4.81
C GLY A 329 8.87 -4.79 -6.28
N ARG A 330 10.06 -4.78 -6.86
CA ARG A 330 10.30 -4.35 -8.22
C ARG A 330 9.88 -5.44 -9.23
N PHE A 331 8.79 -5.20 -9.94
CA PHE A 331 8.36 -6.06 -11.02
C PHE A 331 9.24 -5.86 -12.26
N VAL A 332 9.79 -6.97 -12.75
CA VAL A 332 10.65 -7.01 -13.94
C VAL A 332 10.21 -8.15 -14.85
N CYS A 333 10.10 -7.89 -16.14
CA CYS A 333 9.87 -8.90 -17.17
C CYS A 333 10.48 -8.43 -18.49
N ASN A 334 10.62 -9.37 -19.46
CA ASN A 334 11.05 -9.01 -20.82
C ASN A 334 9.92 -8.32 -21.59
N ASP A 335 10.27 -7.60 -22.67
CA ASP A 335 9.32 -6.84 -23.50
C ASP A 335 8.24 -7.70 -24.12
N GLY A 336 8.57 -8.95 -24.52
CA GLY A 336 7.62 -9.87 -25.12
C GLY A 336 6.50 -10.25 -24.14
N LEU A 337 6.86 -10.62 -22.92
CA LEU A 337 5.89 -10.90 -21.86
C LEU A 337 5.11 -9.65 -21.47
N LEU A 338 5.78 -8.51 -21.35
CA LEU A 338 5.14 -7.25 -21.03
C LEU A 338 4.03 -6.92 -22.02
N GLN A 339 4.30 -7.06 -23.31
CA GLN A 339 3.30 -6.83 -24.35
C GLN A 339 2.14 -7.84 -24.27
N GLN A 340 2.41 -9.10 -23.90
CA GLN A 340 1.35 -10.09 -23.66
C GLN A 340 0.46 -9.70 -22.48
N LEU A 341 1.05 -9.26 -21.36
CA LEU A 341 0.30 -8.80 -20.19
C LEU A 341 -0.63 -7.62 -20.54
N ILE A 342 -0.13 -6.68 -21.33
CA ILE A 342 -0.91 -5.53 -21.81
C ILE A 342 -2.06 -6.02 -22.71
N ASN A 343 -1.77 -6.81 -23.72
CA ASN A 343 -2.77 -7.28 -24.68
C ASN A 343 -3.87 -8.12 -24.04
N ASN A 344 -3.51 -8.89 -23.02
CA ASN A 344 -4.45 -9.77 -22.30
C ASN A 344 -5.23 -9.03 -21.19
N GLY A 345 -4.92 -7.77 -20.91
CA GLY A 345 -5.56 -7.04 -19.81
C GLY A 345 -5.14 -7.50 -18.40
N GLN A 346 -3.92 -8.05 -18.28
CA GLN A 346 -3.41 -8.63 -17.03
C GLN A 346 -2.70 -7.63 -16.12
N VAL A 347 -2.33 -6.44 -16.61
CA VAL A 347 -1.86 -5.35 -15.75
C VAL A 347 -3.06 -4.77 -15.01
N ALA A 348 -3.18 -5.08 -13.74
CA ALA A 348 -4.35 -4.76 -12.92
C ALA A 348 -4.26 -3.37 -12.31
N THR A 349 -3.14 -3.08 -11.67
CA THR A 349 -2.90 -1.81 -10.96
C THR A 349 -1.54 -1.24 -11.29
N GLN A 350 -1.44 0.10 -11.28
CA GLN A 350 -0.20 0.82 -11.56
C GLN A 350 0.04 1.90 -10.51
N TYR A 351 1.31 2.16 -10.18
CA TYR A 351 1.73 3.33 -9.40
C TYR A 351 1.51 4.60 -10.22
N VAL A 352 1.00 5.66 -9.58
CA VAL A 352 0.69 6.92 -10.23
C VAL A 352 1.21 8.11 -9.44
N ASP A 353 1.43 9.22 -10.15
CA ASP A 353 1.76 10.51 -9.57
C ASP A 353 0.52 11.22 -8.99
N LEU A 354 0.68 12.47 -8.56
CA LEU A 354 -0.40 13.30 -7.99
C LEU A 354 -1.52 13.65 -9.00
N ASN A 355 -1.28 13.44 -10.29
CA ASN A 355 -2.25 13.66 -11.36
C ASN A 355 -2.89 12.36 -11.87
N CYS A 356 -2.71 11.26 -11.13
CA CYS A 356 -3.17 9.92 -11.51
C CYS A 356 -2.53 9.39 -12.83
N VAL A 357 -1.30 9.84 -13.14
CA VAL A 357 -0.55 9.40 -14.32
C VAL A 357 0.48 8.35 -13.91
N PRO A 358 0.50 7.15 -14.57
CA PRO A 358 1.53 6.16 -14.32
C PRO A 358 2.94 6.71 -14.55
N THR A 359 3.84 6.47 -13.60
CA THR A 359 5.15 7.10 -13.64
C THR A 359 6.27 6.17 -13.19
N MET A 360 7.49 6.40 -13.73
CA MET A 360 8.73 5.77 -13.25
C MET A 360 9.47 6.64 -12.24
N ASP A 361 8.95 7.83 -11.93
CA ASP A 361 9.49 8.66 -10.87
C ASP A 361 9.45 7.91 -9.54
N MET A 362 10.60 7.73 -8.91
CA MET A 362 10.76 6.92 -7.71
C MET A 362 10.04 7.47 -6.48
N ARG A 363 9.64 8.74 -6.51
CA ARG A 363 8.77 9.31 -5.47
C ARG A 363 7.39 8.63 -5.44
N TYR A 364 6.93 8.15 -6.59
CA TYR A 364 5.61 7.55 -6.77
C TYR A 364 5.66 6.06 -7.12
N ASN A 365 6.74 5.61 -7.78
CA ASN A 365 7.04 4.21 -8.08
C ASN A 365 8.32 3.79 -7.34
N PRO A 366 8.26 3.65 -6.00
CA PRO A 366 9.45 3.59 -5.16
C PRO A 366 10.28 2.32 -5.32
N ASN A 367 9.71 1.26 -5.88
CA ASN A 367 10.43 0.03 -6.19
C ASN A 367 11.08 0.03 -7.58
N GLY A 368 10.65 0.92 -8.50
CA GLY A 368 11.15 0.99 -9.87
C GLY A 368 10.58 -0.11 -10.79
N SER A 369 9.34 -0.55 -10.53
CA SER A 369 8.64 -1.55 -11.36
C SER A 369 8.46 -1.06 -12.80
N VAL A 370 8.70 -1.93 -13.77
CA VAL A 370 8.50 -1.62 -15.18
C VAL A 370 7.05 -1.19 -15.44
N LEU A 371 6.85 -0.15 -16.27
CA LEU A 371 5.53 0.45 -16.56
C LEU A 371 4.73 0.83 -15.32
N ALA A 372 5.38 1.12 -14.22
CA ALA A 372 4.74 1.40 -12.94
C ALA A 372 3.79 0.28 -12.45
N ILE A 373 3.99 -0.96 -12.89
CA ILE A 373 3.14 -2.09 -12.50
C ILE A 373 3.24 -2.32 -10.99
N GLU A 374 2.09 -2.24 -10.32
CA GLU A 374 1.93 -2.55 -8.90
C GLU A 374 1.34 -3.94 -8.69
N GLY A 375 0.45 -4.38 -9.60
CA GLY A 375 -0.18 -5.68 -9.54
C GLY A 375 -0.58 -6.24 -10.90
N ILE A 376 -0.58 -7.57 -11.00
CA ILE A 376 -0.94 -8.31 -12.21
C ILE A 376 -1.87 -9.49 -11.90
N THR A 377 -2.57 -9.98 -12.92
CA THR A 377 -3.48 -11.13 -12.80
C THR A 377 -3.05 -12.32 -13.68
N SER A 378 -3.67 -13.49 -13.43
CA SER A 378 -3.72 -14.58 -14.40
C SER A 378 -4.50 -14.19 -15.66
N PRO A 379 -4.40 -14.95 -16.77
CA PRO A 379 -5.09 -14.62 -18.03
C PRO A 379 -6.61 -14.52 -17.89
N ASP A 380 -7.20 -15.30 -16.98
CA ASP A 380 -8.64 -15.29 -16.68
C ASP A 380 -9.02 -14.31 -15.55
N GLY A 381 -8.04 -13.68 -14.92
CA GLY A 381 -8.21 -12.69 -13.85
C GLY A 381 -8.48 -13.29 -12.46
N ARG A 382 -8.60 -14.61 -12.30
CA ARG A 382 -8.97 -15.26 -11.03
C ARG A 382 -7.84 -15.29 -10.00
N VAL A 383 -6.59 -15.27 -10.45
CA VAL A 383 -5.44 -15.08 -9.58
C VAL A 383 -4.98 -13.63 -9.69
N PHE A 384 -4.86 -12.96 -8.55
CA PHE A 384 -4.40 -11.57 -8.48
C PHE A 384 -3.24 -11.43 -7.50
N GLY A 385 -2.18 -10.78 -7.92
CA GLY A 385 -1.04 -10.46 -7.09
C GLY A 385 -0.73 -8.96 -7.13
N LYS A 386 -0.46 -8.36 -5.96
CA LYS A 386 -0.10 -6.94 -5.82
C LYS A 386 0.85 -6.70 -4.66
N MET A 387 1.64 -5.61 -4.74
CA MET A 387 2.59 -5.28 -3.67
C MET A 387 1.98 -4.47 -2.53
N GLY A 388 0.99 -3.65 -2.82
CA GLY A 388 0.35 -2.79 -1.82
C GLY A 388 -0.62 -3.53 -0.92
N HIS A 389 -0.63 -3.13 0.35
CA HIS A 389 -1.38 -3.75 1.44
C HIS A 389 -2.79 -3.15 1.57
N SER A 390 -3.72 -3.58 0.71
CA SER A 390 -5.12 -3.13 0.76
C SER A 390 -5.88 -3.63 2.00
N GLU A 391 -5.39 -4.69 2.68
CA GLU A 391 -5.91 -5.18 3.95
C GLU A 391 -5.64 -4.22 5.12
N ARG A 392 -4.64 -3.34 4.99
CA ARG A 392 -4.27 -2.34 6.00
C ARG A 392 -5.09 -1.07 5.85
N SER A 393 -6.40 -1.21 5.83
CA SER A 393 -7.36 -0.12 5.75
C SER A 393 -8.34 -0.16 6.93
N GLY A 394 -8.85 1.00 7.33
CA GLY A 394 -9.81 1.13 8.42
C GLY A 394 -10.08 2.58 8.78
N ASP A 395 -11.19 2.85 9.47
CA ASP A 395 -11.72 4.19 9.76
C ASP A 395 -10.75 5.08 10.56
N SER A 396 -9.86 4.46 11.33
CA SER A 396 -8.90 5.18 12.18
C SER A 396 -7.47 5.18 11.65
N LEU A 397 -7.21 4.59 10.46
CA LEU A 397 -5.89 4.55 9.88
C LEU A 397 -5.65 5.72 8.92
N TYR A 398 -4.46 6.32 9.00
CA TYR A 398 -4.00 7.37 8.09
C TYR A 398 -4.94 8.58 8.00
N LYS A 399 -5.59 8.97 9.09
CA LYS A 399 -6.60 10.07 9.14
C LYS A 399 -6.07 11.40 8.61
N ASN A 400 -4.80 11.70 8.85
CA ASN A 400 -4.13 12.93 8.45
C ASN A 400 -3.57 12.93 7.03
N VAL A 401 -3.80 11.86 6.26
CA VAL A 401 -3.37 11.76 4.86
C VAL A 401 -4.60 11.78 3.97
N THR A 402 -4.63 12.67 2.98
CA THR A 402 -5.75 12.81 2.04
C THR A 402 -5.74 11.68 0.99
N GLY A 403 -6.91 11.36 0.43
CA GLY A 403 -7.09 10.33 -0.61
C GLY A 403 -7.89 9.13 -0.11
N ASP A 404 -8.38 8.34 -1.06
CA ASP A 404 -9.12 7.09 -0.77
C ASP A 404 -8.12 5.99 -0.38
N LYS A 405 -8.31 5.41 0.80
CA LYS A 405 -7.46 4.35 1.37
C LYS A 405 -8.14 2.98 1.30
N TYR A 406 -9.37 2.95 0.80
CA TYR A 406 -10.16 1.75 0.74
C TYR A 406 -10.26 1.21 -0.67
N GLN A 407 -9.58 0.11 -0.95
CA GLN A 407 -9.66 -0.61 -2.23
C GLN A 407 -10.51 -1.87 -2.03
N PRO A 408 -11.73 -1.96 -2.61
CA PRO A 408 -12.71 -3.01 -2.31
C PRO A 408 -12.42 -4.35 -3.01
N ILE A 409 -11.14 -4.78 -2.98
CA ILE A 409 -10.73 -6.05 -3.63
C ILE A 409 -11.26 -7.28 -2.89
N PHE A 410 -11.42 -7.20 -1.57
CA PHE A 410 -11.94 -8.31 -0.76
C PHE A 410 -13.43 -8.53 -1.03
N GLU A 411 -14.17 -7.44 -1.17
CA GLU A 411 -15.58 -7.45 -1.59
C GLU A 411 -15.73 -8.02 -2.98
N GLY A 412 -14.90 -7.59 -3.94
CA GLY A 412 -14.89 -8.16 -5.29
C GLY A 412 -14.70 -9.67 -5.29
N GLY A 413 -13.71 -10.17 -4.54
CA GLY A 413 -13.44 -11.60 -4.42
C GLY A 413 -14.57 -12.38 -3.74
N VAL A 414 -15.17 -11.84 -2.69
CA VAL A 414 -16.29 -12.47 -1.98
C VAL A 414 -17.57 -12.43 -2.82
N ASN A 415 -17.86 -11.27 -3.44
CA ASN A 415 -19.06 -11.09 -4.27
C ASN A 415 -19.04 -11.93 -5.54
N TYR A 416 -17.86 -12.30 -6.05
CA TYR A 416 -17.73 -13.24 -7.16
C TYR A 416 -18.52 -14.53 -6.95
N PHE A 417 -18.60 -15.04 -5.72
CA PHE A 417 -19.35 -16.25 -5.38
C PHE A 417 -20.82 -15.98 -5.02
N LYS A 418 -21.20 -14.72 -4.78
CA LYS A 418 -22.57 -14.36 -4.40
C LYS A 418 -23.48 -14.05 -5.60
N LEU A 419 -22.91 -13.76 -6.75
CA LEU A 419 -23.63 -13.40 -7.99
C LEU A 419 -24.24 -14.62 -8.72
#